data_1ec8f46218b8d64f3c5bdddbc6f8f3e5
#
_entry.id   1ec8f46218b8d64f3c5bdddbc6f8f3e5
#
_cell.length_a   1.000
_cell.length_b   1.000
_cell.length_c   1.000
_cell.angle_alpha   90.00
_cell.angle_beta   90.00
_cell.angle_gamma   90.00
#
_symmetry.space_group_name_H-M   'P 1'
#
loop_
_entity.id
_entity.type
_entity.pdbx_description
1 polymer ?
#
loop_
_entity_poly.entity_id
_entity_poly.type
_entity_poly.pdbx_seq_one_letter_code
_entity_poly.pdbx_strand_id
1 'polypeptide(L)'
;MVLVFFTVFVTLILTARILDLWAILIPELSRLVQYFVMNVHPQITLLARSQTELLQNLTGQVLSRGDFAYLETGSHPLPFGTKIKNILAIGTCDVSVIIPALNEEKYLPRCLESLSRQSRKEHFEIIVVDGGSIDRTAEIAEEYAHKVLVKPSPVGVARNLGAKHAEGKILAFIDADTMASERWTEEIVRTFDSSTNAAGVTGPTLPYEGTELDKLAYHVATGWAQRLSLKLGRPHVAGFNCAYRRDPFWDAGGFDENRVLSEDVTLSLKMRHRGPILFNPKMMAYTSLRRIKKYGYPYLTTYYAINASMMLLFDRTLGYPQVR
;
A
#
# COMPACT_ATOMS: atom_id res chain seq x y z
N MET A 1 2.08 -22.79 -7.11
CA MET A 1 2.38 -21.76 -8.12
C MET A 1 1.31 -21.69 -9.20
N VAL A 2 1.02 -22.78 -9.92
CA VAL A 2 -0.09 -22.85 -10.90
C VAL A 2 -1.45 -22.52 -10.25
N LEU A 3 -1.67 -22.92 -9.00
CA LEU A 3 -2.90 -22.62 -8.26
C LEU A 3 -3.06 -21.13 -7.92
N VAL A 4 -1.96 -20.41 -7.62
CA VAL A 4 -1.97 -18.95 -7.39
C VAL A 4 -2.41 -18.22 -8.64
N PHE A 5 -1.86 -18.65 -9.78
CA PHE A 5 -2.24 -18.15 -11.09
C PHE A 5 -3.71 -18.40 -11.39
N PHE A 6 -4.15 -19.63 -11.15
CA PHE A 6 -5.52 -20.02 -11.40
C PHE A 6 -6.49 -19.22 -10.51
N THR A 7 -6.16 -18.98 -9.24
CA THR A 7 -7.06 -18.27 -8.31
C THR A 7 -7.15 -16.78 -8.64
N VAL A 8 -6.03 -16.09 -8.91
CA VAL A 8 -6.04 -14.67 -9.31
C VAL A 8 -6.65 -14.50 -10.71
N PHE A 9 -6.31 -15.38 -11.66
CA PHE A 9 -6.85 -15.37 -13.02
C PHE A 9 -8.32 -15.77 -13.05
N VAL A 10 -8.72 -16.76 -12.28
CA VAL A 10 -10.13 -17.17 -12.13
C VAL A 10 -10.93 -16.09 -11.40
N THR A 11 -10.39 -15.44 -10.37
CA THR A 11 -11.07 -14.33 -9.69
C THR A 11 -11.25 -13.14 -10.65
N LEU A 12 -10.26 -12.81 -11.49
CA LEU A 12 -10.36 -11.74 -12.50
C LEU A 12 -11.31 -12.07 -13.63
N ILE A 13 -11.32 -13.30 -14.15
CA ILE A 13 -12.25 -13.75 -15.22
C ILE A 13 -13.66 -13.94 -14.66
N LEU A 14 -13.79 -14.51 -13.48
CA LEU A 14 -15.07 -14.74 -12.83
C LEU A 14 -15.76 -13.41 -12.48
N THR A 15 -15.04 -12.39 -12.05
CA THR A 15 -15.63 -11.05 -11.80
C THR A 15 -16.02 -10.31 -13.09
N ALA A 16 -15.46 -10.65 -14.24
CA ALA A 16 -15.73 -9.96 -15.50
C ALA A 16 -16.98 -10.47 -16.25
N ARG A 17 -17.44 -11.72 -16.02
CA ARG A 17 -18.55 -12.32 -16.78
C ARG A 17 -19.61 -13.08 -15.97
N ILE A 18 -19.57 -13.07 -14.63
CA ILE A 18 -20.40 -13.98 -13.82
C ILE A 18 -21.39 -13.23 -12.89
N LEU A 19 -21.77 -12.00 -13.20
CA LEU A 19 -22.90 -11.39 -12.47
C LEU A 19 -24.19 -12.21 -12.59
N ASP A 20 -24.42 -12.92 -13.70
CA ASP A 20 -25.62 -13.76 -13.91
C ASP A 20 -25.50 -15.18 -13.32
N LEU A 21 -24.28 -15.75 -13.26
CA LEU A 21 -24.05 -17.06 -12.62
C LEU A 21 -23.94 -16.98 -11.09
N TRP A 22 -23.56 -15.81 -10.55
CA TRP A 22 -23.42 -15.61 -9.11
C TRP A 22 -24.74 -15.65 -8.35
N ALA A 23 -25.84 -15.27 -8.98
CA ALA A 23 -27.16 -15.40 -8.38
C ALA A 23 -27.54 -16.86 -8.03
N ILE A 24 -26.91 -17.82 -8.73
CA ILE A 24 -27.15 -19.28 -8.51
C ILE A 24 -26.09 -19.87 -7.56
N LEU A 25 -24.84 -19.38 -7.61
CA LEU A 25 -23.70 -19.94 -6.86
C LEU A 25 -23.51 -19.34 -5.45
N ILE A 26 -23.96 -18.11 -5.20
CA ILE A 26 -23.81 -17.44 -3.91
C ILE A 26 -24.41 -18.24 -2.74
N PRO A 27 -25.61 -18.83 -2.83
CA PRO A 27 -26.17 -19.61 -1.72
C PRO A 27 -25.35 -20.87 -1.39
N GLU A 28 -24.80 -21.55 -2.40
CA GLU A 28 -23.99 -22.76 -2.20
C GLU A 28 -22.59 -22.45 -1.68
N LEU A 29 -21.95 -21.38 -2.19
CA LEU A 29 -20.65 -20.93 -1.68
C LEU A 29 -20.75 -20.40 -0.25
N SER A 30 -21.81 -19.71 0.09
CA SER A 30 -22.10 -19.25 1.45
C SER A 30 -22.24 -20.42 2.42
N ARG A 31 -22.90 -21.50 2.03
CA ARG A 31 -23.01 -22.74 2.82
C ARG A 31 -21.65 -23.44 2.97
N LEU A 32 -20.83 -23.45 1.92
CA LEU A 32 -19.49 -24.06 1.96
C LEU A 32 -18.54 -23.25 2.85
N VAL A 33 -18.58 -21.92 2.80
CA VAL A 33 -17.81 -21.02 3.68
C VAL A 33 -18.28 -21.13 5.12
N GLN A 34 -19.59 -21.19 5.38
CA GLN A 34 -20.11 -21.43 6.72
C GLN A 34 -19.71 -22.81 7.27
N TYR A 35 -19.77 -23.86 6.43
CA TYR A 35 -19.31 -25.19 6.83
C TYR A 35 -17.80 -25.23 7.14
N PHE A 36 -16.97 -24.53 6.37
CA PHE A 36 -15.53 -24.43 6.56
C PHE A 36 -15.16 -23.64 7.83
N VAL A 37 -15.84 -22.50 8.06
CA VAL A 37 -15.65 -21.66 9.26
C VAL A 37 -16.12 -22.37 10.53
N MET A 38 -17.18 -23.16 10.47
CA MET A 38 -17.69 -23.89 11.64
C MET A 38 -16.92 -25.17 11.98
N ASN A 39 -16.32 -25.85 10.98
CA ASN A 39 -15.75 -27.17 11.19
C ASN A 39 -14.22 -27.26 11.18
N VAL A 40 -13.51 -26.24 10.71
CA VAL A 40 -12.06 -26.37 10.46
C VAL A 40 -11.19 -25.73 11.54
N HIS A 41 -11.66 -24.76 12.35
CA HIS A 41 -10.82 -24.21 13.41
C HIS A 41 -11.55 -23.57 14.61
N PRO A 42 -11.76 -24.32 15.71
CA PRO A 42 -12.20 -23.75 17.00
C PRO A 42 -11.23 -22.69 17.54
N GLN A 43 -9.94 -22.75 17.19
CA GLN A 43 -8.91 -21.81 17.65
C GLN A 43 -9.02 -20.42 17.00
N ILE A 44 -9.53 -20.30 15.78
CA ILE A 44 -9.71 -18.98 15.12
C ILE A 44 -10.83 -18.19 15.80
N THR A 45 -11.87 -18.87 16.27
CA THR A 45 -12.98 -18.23 16.99
C THR A 45 -12.55 -17.75 18.38
N LEU A 46 -11.63 -18.45 19.03
CA LEU A 46 -11.07 -18.05 20.33
C LEU A 46 -10.13 -16.82 20.19
N LEU A 47 -9.29 -16.81 19.14
CA LEU A 47 -8.40 -15.67 18.85
C LEU A 47 -9.19 -14.40 18.49
N ALA A 48 -10.27 -14.52 17.74
CA ALA A 48 -11.12 -13.39 17.39
C ALA A 48 -11.84 -12.81 18.63
N ARG A 49 -12.32 -13.66 19.55
CA ARG A 49 -12.92 -13.23 20.81
C ARG A 49 -11.92 -12.54 21.74
N SER A 50 -10.73 -13.10 21.91
CA SER A 50 -9.71 -12.50 22.77
C SER A 50 -9.22 -11.14 22.24
N GLN A 51 -9.14 -10.95 20.93
CA GLN A 51 -8.76 -9.65 20.34
C GLN A 51 -9.89 -8.62 20.46
N THR A 52 -11.15 -9.04 20.36
CA THR A 52 -12.29 -8.13 20.54
C THR A 52 -12.42 -7.67 21.98
N GLU A 53 -12.21 -8.56 22.95
CA GLU A 53 -12.18 -8.20 24.39
C GLU A 53 -10.98 -7.32 24.74
N LEU A 54 -9.80 -7.57 24.15
CA LEU A 54 -8.61 -6.74 24.32
C LEU A 54 -8.82 -5.33 23.76
N LEU A 55 -9.44 -5.20 22.59
CA LEU A 55 -9.78 -3.92 21.97
C LEU A 55 -10.84 -3.15 22.77
N GLN A 56 -11.85 -3.83 23.31
CA GLN A 56 -12.86 -3.21 24.18
C GLN A 56 -12.25 -2.72 25.50
N ASN A 57 -11.31 -3.44 26.09
CA ASN A 57 -10.60 -3.03 27.30
C ASN A 57 -9.64 -1.86 27.04
N LEU A 58 -8.97 -1.82 25.87
CA LEU A 58 -8.08 -0.71 25.48
C LEU A 58 -8.88 0.57 25.15
N THR A 59 -10.02 0.45 24.46
CA THR A 59 -10.89 1.62 24.17
C THR A 59 -11.55 2.16 25.44
N GLY A 60 -11.92 1.29 26.39
CA GLY A 60 -12.46 1.72 27.70
C GLY A 60 -11.44 2.49 28.56
N GLN A 61 -10.16 2.16 28.47
CA GLN A 61 -9.09 2.87 29.20
C GLN A 61 -8.69 4.20 28.54
N VAL A 62 -8.81 4.34 27.23
CA VAL A 62 -8.48 5.59 26.50
C VAL A 62 -9.56 6.65 26.67
N LEU A 63 -10.83 6.24 26.83
CA LEU A 63 -11.95 7.18 27.03
C LEU A 63 -12.07 7.71 28.47
N SER A 64 -11.35 7.15 29.46
CA SER A 64 -11.36 7.58 30.84
C SER A 64 -10.34 8.65 31.22
N ARG A 65 -9.44 9.04 30.32
CA ARG A 65 -8.50 10.17 30.49
C ARG A 65 -8.87 11.27 29.51
N GLY A 66 -9.82 12.11 29.95
CA GLY A 66 -10.18 13.33 29.28
C GLY A 66 -9.07 14.37 29.46
N ASP A 67 -8.45 14.76 28.34
CA ASP A 67 -7.80 16.06 28.16
C ASP A 67 -7.77 16.37 26.65
N PHE A 68 -8.89 16.86 26.13
CA PHE A 68 -8.96 17.51 24.84
C PHE A 68 -9.24 18.99 25.05
N ALA A 69 -8.17 19.80 25.09
CA ALA A 69 -8.29 21.24 24.88
C ALA A 69 -8.11 21.53 23.39
N TYR A 70 -9.18 21.81 22.68
CA TYR A 70 -9.13 22.41 21.34
C TYR A 70 -8.90 23.91 21.48
N LEU A 71 -7.81 24.41 20.91
CA LEU A 71 -7.66 25.82 20.61
C LEU A 71 -7.70 25.99 19.07
N GLU A 72 -8.78 26.61 18.60
CA GLU A 72 -8.89 27.10 17.22
C GLU A 72 -7.95 28.29 17.01
N THR A 73 -6.86 28.09 16.29
CA THR A 73 -6.16 29.15 15.56
C THR A 73 -5.60 28.56 14.27
N GLY A 74 -5.92 29.22 13.14
CA GLY A 74 -5.73 28.79 11.75
C GLY A 74 -4.30 28.62 11.24
N SER A 75 -3.55 27.69 11.84
CA SER A 75 -2.36 27.07 11.30
C SER A 75 -2.29 25.67 11.85
N HIS A 76 -2.40 24.67 10.99
CA HIS A 76 -2.28 23.29 11.42
C HIS A 76 -0.89 23.08 12.05
N PRO A 77 -0.76 22.76 13.34
CA PRO A 77 0.53 22.43 13.93
C PRO A 77 1.06 21.15 13.29
N LEU A 78 2.35 21.17 12.96
CA LEU A 78 3.06 19.98 12.50
C LEU A 78 2.91 18.85 13.55
N PRO A 79 2.78 17.57 13.14
CA PRO A 79 2.68 16.47 14.08
C PRO A 79 3.88 16.45 15.03
N PHE A 80 3.61 16.03 16.27
CA PHE A 80 4.63 15.92 17.30
C PHE A 80 5.81 15.05 16.80
N GLY A 81 7.03 15.57 16.81
CA GLY A 81 8.21 14.86 16.31
C GLY A 81 8.57 15.11 14.84
N THR A 82 7.92 16.07 14.16
CA THR A 82 8.32 16.43 12.78
C THR A 82 9.68 17.13 12.77
N LYS A 83 10.66 16.54 12.08
CA LYS A 83 11.94 17.20 11.77
C LYS A 83 11.98 17.51 10.27
N ILE A 84 12.24 18.77 9.95
CA ILE A 84 12.39 19.25 8.58
C ILE A 84 13.84 19.68 8.39
N LYS A 85 14.54 19.07 7.44
CA LYS A 85 15.82 19.58 6.99
C LYS A 85 15.56 20.82 6.12
N ASN A 86 16.03 21.98 6.55
CA ASN A 86 16.05 23.19 5.71
C ASN A 86 17.02 22.96 4.54
N ILE A 87 16.48 22.50 3.42
CA ILE A 87 17.22 22.42 2.16
C ILE A 87 16.92 23.72 1.41
N LEU A 88 17.99 24.48 1.15
CA LEU A 88 17.98 25.69 0.35
C LEU A 88 17.24 25.47 -0.97
N ALA A 89 16.25 26.33 -1.21
CA ALA A 89 15.54 26.58 -2.47
C ALA A 89 15.49 25.38 -3.44
N ILE A 90 14.60 24.45 -3.19
CA ILE A 90 14.22 23.47 -4.19
C ILE A 90 13.45 24.22 -5.27
N GLY A 91 13.99 24.22 -6.50
CA GLY A 91 13.19 24.52 -7.69
C GLY A 91 11.93 23.65 -7.63
N THR A 92 10.85 24.02 -8.31
CA THR A 92 9.53 23.38 -8.22
C THR A 92 9.63 21.87 -8.05
N CYS A 93 9.26 21.35 -6.87
CA CYS A 93 9.23 19.91 -6.60
C CYS A 93 8.14 19.25 -7.46
N ASP A 94 8.54 18.30 -8.30
CA ASP A 94 7.61 17.62 -9.19
C ASP A 94 6.96 16.41 -8.49
N VAL A 95 7.76 15.66 -7.69
CA VAL A 95 7.36 14.40 -7.08
C VAL A 95 7.65 14.38 -5.58
N SER A 96 6.67 14.01 -4.78
CA SER A 96 6.88 13.65 -3.38
C SER A 96 6.84 12.15 -3.23
N VAL A 97 7.96 11.54 -2.80
CA VAL A 97 8.08 10.11 -2.53
C VAL A 97 7.73 9.86 -1.08
N ILE A 98 6.67 9.11 -0.85
CA ILE A 98 6.10 8.84 0.48
C ILE A 98 6.40 7.39 0.85
N ILE A 99 7.05 7.20 2.02
CA ILE A 99 7.51 5.91 2.53
C ILE A 99 6.89 5.68 3.91
N PRO A 100 5.87 4.84 4.03
CA PRO A 100 5.41 4.39 5.34
C PRO A 100 6.41 3.38 5.92
N ALA A 101 6.84 3.57 7.16
CA ALA A 101 7.80 2.69 7.82
C ALA A 101 7.34 2.36 9.24
N LEU A 102 7.58 1.12 9.68
CA LEU A 102 7.37 0.69 11.06
C LEU A 102 8.25 -0.52 11.37
N ASN A 103 9.27 -0.34 12.22
CA ASN A 103 10.30 -1.33 12.55
C ASN A 103 10.99 -1.89 11.30
N GLU A 104 11.55 -0.98 10.49
CA GLU A 104 12.17 -1.27 9.20
C GLU A 104 13.68 -0.96 9.17
N GLU A 105 14.37 -0.92 10.32
CA GLU A 105 15.82 -0.60 10.42
C GLU A 105 16.69 -1.42 9.47
N LYS A 106 16.28 -2.68 9.16
CA LYS A 106 17.03 -3.60 8.28
C LYS A 106 16.83 -3.32 6.79
N TYR A 107 15.69 -2.76 6.41
CA TYR A 107 15.27 -2.63 5.01
C TYR A 107 15.28 -1.19 4.52
N LEU A 108 14.89 -0.25 5.38
CA LEU A 108 14.79 1.17 5.05
C LEU A 108 16.09 1.76 4.46
N PRO A 109 17.31 1.43 4.93
CA PRO A 109 18.53 1.95 4.33
C PRO A 109 18.63 1.70 2.84
N ARG A 110 18.31 0.48 2.38
CA ARG A 110 18.38 0.12 0.95
C ARG A 110 17.34 0.87 0.12
N CYS A 111 16.14 1.07 0.66
CA CYS A 111 15.10 1.88 0.02
C CYS A 111 15.61 3.32 -0.19
N LEU A 112 16.07 3.96 0.87
CA LEU A 112 16.54 5.34 0.87
C LEU A 112 17.80 5.53 0.00
N GLU A 113 18.76 4.60 0.05
CA GLU A 113 19.91 4.59 -0.86
C GLU A 113 19.51 4.50 -2.33
N SER A 114 18.49 3.68 -2.66
CA SER A 114 18.00 3.57 -4.05
C SER A 114 17.39 4.88 -4.54
N LEU A 115 16.73 5.61 -3.65
CA LEU A 115 16.18 6.94 -3.94
C LEU A 115 17.29 8.00 -4.02
N SER A 116 18.33 7.92 -3.20
CA SER A 116 19.46 8.84 -3.28
C SER A 116 20.26 8.73 -4.60
N ARG A 117 20.10 7.63 -5.33
CA ARG A 117 20.74 7.37 -6.64
C ARG A 117 19.86 7.68 -7.85
N GLN A 118 18.69 8.30 -7.64
CA GLN A 118 17.80 8.66 -8.76
C GLN A 118 18.46 9.65 -9.73
N SER A 119 18.17 9.51 -11.01
CA SER A 119 18.74 10.33 -12.09
C SER A 119 18.31 11.82 -12.03
N ARG A 120 17.20 12.15 -11.36
CA ARG A 120 16.63 13.50 -11.23
C ARG A 120 16.46 13.88 -9.75
N LYS A 121 17.57 13.98 -9.02
CA LYS A 121 17.56 14.22 -7.57
C LYS A 121 16.96 15.56 -7.15
N GLU A 122 17.13 16.58 -7.94
CA GLU A 122 16.71 17.96 -7.66
C GLU A 122 15.21 18.21 -7.82
N HIS A 123 14.47 17.25 -8.34
CA HIS A 123 13.06 17.42 -8.67
C HIS A 123 12.11 16.60 -7.79
N PHE A 124 12.61 15.96 -6.73
CA PHE A 124 11.74 15.22 -5.81
C PHE A 124 12.16 15.35 -4.36
N GLU A 125 11.20 15.19 -3.46
CA GLU A 125 11.42 15.09 -2.03
C GLU A 125 11.11 13.68 -1.51
N ILE A 126 11.75 13.29 -0.40
CA ILE A 126 11.50 12.04 0.32
C ILE A 126 10.83 12.37 1.64
N ILE A 127 9.68 11.78 1.88
CA ILE A 127 8.91 11.90 3.12
C ILE A 127 8.78 10.51 3.72
N VAL A 128 9.40 10.29 4.88
CA VAL A 128 9.23 9.05 5.64
C VAL A 128 8.20 9.28 6.73
N VAL A 129 7.21 8.40 6.81
CA VAL A 129 6.21 8.41 7.88
C VAL A 129 6.43 7.19 8.76
N ASP A 130 7.03 7.43 9.92
CA ASP A 130 7.28 6.39 10.91
C ASP A 130 6.05 6.13 11.75
N GLY A 131 5.56 4.90 11.71
CA GLY A 131 4.37 4.41 12.42
C GLY A 131 4.56 4.20 13.93
N GLY A 132 5.61 4.78 14.54
CA GLY A 132 5.96 4.61 15.94
C GLY A 132 6.91 3.42 16.16
N SER A 133 7.99 3.37 15.39
CA SER A 133 9.02 2.32 15.48
C SER A 133 9.73 2.36 16.85
N ILE A 134 10.12 1.18 17.31
CA ILE A 134 10.91 0.99 18.54
C ILE A 134 12.36 0.63 18.25
N ASP A 135 12.72 0.51 16.97
CA ASP A 135 14.06 0.28 16.46
C ASP A 135 14.65 1.59 15.88
N ARG A 136 15.75 1.52 15.16
CA ARG A 136 16.44 2.69 14.59
C ARG A 136 15.80 3.25 13.32
N THR A 137 14.57 2.86 12.97
CA THR A 137 13.89 3.28 11.74
C THR A 137 13.84 4.80 11.60
N ALA A 138 13.39 5.53 12.64
CA ALA A 138 13.28 6.98 12.59
C ALA A 138 14.66 7.67 12.48
N GLU A 139 15.67 7.18 13.21
CA GLU A 139 17.05 7.67 13.13
C GLU A 139 17.61 7.53 11.71
N ILE A 140 17.46 6.36 11.10
CA ILE A 140 17.89 6.09 9.73
C ILE A 140 17.14 6.99 8.72
N ALA A 141 15.86 7.21 8.93
CA ALA A 141 15.07 8.09 8.06
C ALA A 141 15.61 9.53 8.08
N GLU A 142 16.04 10.03 9.23
CA GLU A 142 16.59 11.39 9.38
C GLU A 142 17.89 11.63 8.59
N GLU A 143 18.63 10.59 8.25
CA GLU A 143 19.85 10.72 7.45
C GLU A 143 19.60 11.07 5.99
N TYR A 144 18.48 10.57 5.43
CA TYR A 144 18.21 10.61 3.98
C TYR A 144 16.97 11.43 3.61
N ALA A 145 15.93 11.41 4.46
CA ALA A 145 14.66 12.02 4.12
C ALA A 145 14.67 13.54 4.26
N HIS A 146 13.89 14.21 3.42
CA HIS A 146 13.63 15.64 3.51
C HIS A 146 12.70 15.98 4.68
N LYS A 147 11.73 15.07 4.92
CA LYS A 147 10.76 15.16 6.02
C LYS A 147 10.61 13.80 6.70
N VAL A 148 10.65 13.77 8.02
CA VAL A 148 10.32 12.59 8.83
C VAL A 148 9.15 12.95 9.72
N LEU A 149 8.06 12.20 9.61
CA LEU A 149 6.85 12.37 10.39
C LEU A 149 6.68 11.14 11.28
N VAL A 150 6.54 11.32 12.58
CA VAL A 150 6.34 10.20 13.52
C VAL A 150 4.91 10.22 14.02
N LYS A 151 4.15 9.17 13.67
CA LYS A 151 2.76 9.01 14.11
C LYS A 151 2.38 7.53 14.13
N PRO A 152 2.13 6.93 15.29
CA PRO A 152 1.57 5.57 15.37
C PRO A 152 0.29 5.46 14.56
N SER A 153 0.30 4.67 13.50
CA SER A 153 -0.83 4.61 12.57
C SER A 153 -0.76 3.40 11.63
N PRO A 154 -1.90 2.93 11.11
CA PRO A 154 -1.96 2.01 9.98
C PRO A 154 -1.31 2.60 8.72
N VAL A 155 -0.93 1.72 7.78
CA VAL A 155 -0.21 2.10 6.57
C VAL A 155 -0.97 3.11 5.69
N GLY A 156 -2.29 2.99 5.56
CA GLY A 156 -3.11 3.94 4.79
C GLY A 156 -3.11 5.34 5.40
N VAL A 157 -3.19 5.43 6.74
CA VAL A 157 -3.09 6.70 7.48
C VAL A 157 -1.70 7.31 7.32
N ALA A 158 -0.63 6.49 7.43
CA ALA A 158 0.74 6.95 7.23
C ALA A 158 0.95 7.52 5.81
N ARG A 159 0.45 6.82 4.77
CA ARG A 159 0.53 7.32 3.39
C ARG A 159 -0.22 8.62 3.19
N ASN A 160 -1.44 8.76 3.73
CA ASN A 160 -2.20 10.00 3.68
C ASN A 160 -1.50 11.13 4.42
N LEU A 161 -0.92 10.85 5.60
CA LEU A 161 -0.18 11.85 6.36
C LEU A 161 1.01 12.37 5.56
N GLY A 162 1.81 11.48 4.96
CA GLY A 162 2.89 11.87 4.06
C GLY A 162 2.40 12.71 2.87
N ALA A 163 1.30 12.29 2.24
CA ALA A 163 0.68 13.01 1.12
C ALA A 163 0.17 14.42 1.50
N LYS A 164 -0.29 14.62 2.73
CA LYS A 164 -0.69 15.94 3.25
C LYS A 164 0.50 16.90 3.38
N HIS A 165 1.68 16.38 3.73
CA HIS A 165 2.90 17.18 3.91
C HIS A 165 3.77 17.26 2.64
N ALA A 166 3.29 16.64 1.56
CA ALA A 166 3.96 16.64 0.26
C ALA A 166 3.86 18.00 -0.44
N GLU A 167 4.92 18.42 -1.15
CA GLU A 167 4.98 19.65 -1.94
C GLU A 167 4.83 19.38 -3.44
N GLY A 168 5.24 18.17 -3.89
CA GLY A 168 5.19 17.74 -5.29
C GLY A 168 3.77 17.67 -5.85
N LYS A 169 3.63 17.90 -7.14
CA LYS A 169 2.36 17.73 -7.88
C LYS A 169 1.98 16.27 -8.08
N ILE A 170 2.96 15.39 -7.92
CA ILE A 170 2.83 13.94 -8.05
C ILE A 170 3.17 13.32 -6.70
N LEU A 171 2.28 12.48 -6.19
CA LEU A 171 2.46 11.68 -4.98
C LEU A 171 2.87 10.28 -5.38
N ALA A 172 4.10 9.90 -5.08
CA ALA A 172 4.65 8.57 -5.37
C ALA A 172 4.78 7.76 -4.08
N PHE A 173 4.36 6.50 -4.09
CA PHE A 173 4.34 5.63 -2.92
C PHE A 173 5.24 4.43 -3.15
N ILE A 174 6.11 4.16 -2.19
CA ILE A 174 7.00 3.01 -2.14
C ILE A 174 7.11 2.52 -0.69
N ASP A 175 7.18 1.20 -0.47
CA ASP A 175 7.31 0.66 0.88
C ASP A 175 8.77 0.66 1.35
N ALA A 176 9.00 0.69 2.66
CA ALA A 176 10.31 0.74 3.28
C ALA A 176 11.23 -0.46 2.95
N ASP A 177 10.65 -1.61 2.54
CA ASP A 177 11.37 -2.81 2.10
C ASP A 177 11.48 -2.93 0.57
N THR A 178 11.27 -1.83 -0.14
CA THR A 178 11.25 -1.79 -1.61
C THR A 178 12.26 -0.76 -2.13
N MET A 179 13.07 -1.16 -3.11
CA MET A 179 14.04 -0.30 -3.78
C MET A 179 13.49 0.19 -5.12
N ALA A 180 13.70 1.45 -5.43
CA ALA A 180 13.39 2.03 -6.74
C ALA A 180 14.51 1.74 -7.75
N SER A 181 14.19 1.52 -9.03
CA SER A 181 15.20 1.52 -10.09
C SER A 181 15.77 2.94 -10.27
N GLU A 182 16.97 3.09 -10.82
CA GLU A 182 17.67 4.37 -10.92
C GLU A 182 16.91 5.49 -11.67
N ARG A 183 16.00 5.11 -12.55
CA ARG A 183 15.18 6.04 -13.33
C ARG A 183 13.71 6.07 -12.90
N TRP A 184 13.39 5.55 -11.73
CA TRP A 184 12.01 5.38 -11.29
C TRP A 184 11.24 6.71 -11.22
N THR A 185 11.81 7.76 -10.60
CA THR A 185 11.20 9.08 -10.55
C THR A 185 11.12 9.75 -11.92
N GLU A 186 12.14 9.58 -12.77
CA GLU A 186 12.13 10.07 -14.15
C GLU A 186 11.01 9.41 -14.97
N GLU A 187 10.82 8.10 -14.85
CA GLU A 187 9.78 7.38 -15.59
C GLU A 187 8.36 7.72 -15.10
N ILE A 188 8.21 8.07 -13.81
CA ILE A 188 6.96 8.63 -13.28
C ILE A 188 6.64 9.96 -13.97
N VAL A 189 7.56 10.93 -13.91
CA VAL A 189 7.36 12.26 -14.49
C VAL A 189 7.10 12.14 -16.00
N ARG A 190 7.94 11.38 -16.72
CA ARG A 190 7.79 11.13 -18.16
C ARG A 190 6.41 10.59 -18.54
N THR A 191 5.87 9.69 -17.72
CA THR A 191 4.54 9.12 -17.97
C THR A 191 3.45 10.18 -17.85
N PHE A 192 3.51 11.02 -16.82
CA PHE A 192 2.53 12.09 -16.63
C PHE A 192 2.68 13.22 -17.66
N ASP A 193 3.89 13.50 -18.13
CA ASP A 193 4.14 14.49 -19.20
C ASP A 193 3.59 14.01 -20.54
N SER A 194 3.75 12.70 -20.82
CA SER A 194 3.24 12.11 -22.07
C SER A 194 1.72 11.90 -22.09
N SER A 195 1.07 11.94 -20.93
CA SER A 195 -0.37 11.72 -20.77
C SER A 195 -0.95 12.66 -19.70
N THR A 196 -1.36 13.85 -20.14
CA THR A 196 -1.83 14.91 -19.24
C THR A 196 -3.13 14.55 -18.51
N ASN A 197 -3.93 13.63 -19.05
CA ASN A 197 -5.18 13.15 -18.46
C ASN A 197 -4.97 11.93 -17.52
N ALA A 198 -3.75 11.37 -17.43
CA ALA A 198 -3.47 10.25 -16.53
C ALA A 198 -3.63 10.69 -15.07
N ALA A 199 -4.44 9.96 -14.31
CA ALA A 199 -4.62 10.17 -12.87
C ALA A 199 -3.56 9.42 -12.04
N GLY A 200 -3.01 8.32 -12.57
CA GLY A 200 -2.02 7.50 -11.90
C GLY A 200 -1.11 6.73 -12.83
N VAL A 201 -0.03 6.22 -12.29
CA VAL A 201 0.91 5.31 -12.95
C VAL A 201 1.39 4.24 -11.97
N THR A 202 1.66 3.07 -12.50
CA THR A 202 2.26 1.94 -11.77
C THR A 202 3.20 1.19 -12.69
N GLY A 203 4.04 0.34 -12.12
CA GLY A 203 5.00 -0.46 -12.86
C GLY A 203 5.20 -1.86 -12.28
N PRO A 204 6.03 -2.69 -12.93
CA PRO A 204 6.33 -4.03 -12.44
C PRO A 204 7.20 -3.96 -11.18
N THR A 205 7.04 -4.96 -10.31
CA THR A 205 7.90 -5.14 -9.15
C THR A 205 8.46 -6.55 -9.17
N LEU A 206 9.75 -6.67 -8.91
CA LEU A 206 10.45 -7.95 -8.81
C LEU A 206 11.03 -8.11 -7.39
N PRO A 207 11.28 -9.32 -6.92
CA PRO A 207 12.05 -9.49 -5.71
C PRO A 207 13.53 -9.20 -6.00
N TYR A 208 14.22 -8.52 -5.07
CA TYR A 208 15.68 -8.34 -5.16
C TYR A 208 16.48 -9.56 -4.67
N GLU A 209 15.80 -10.55 -4.14
CA GLU A 209 16.34 -11.83 -3.66
C GLU A 209 15.44 -12.99 -4.12
N GLY A 210 15.90 -14.24 -3.93
CA GLY A 210 15.11 -15.42 -4.27
C GLY A 210 15.54 -16.08 -5.58
N THR A 211 14.74 -17.05 -6.00
CA THR A 211 14.97 -17.88 -7.20
C THR A 211 14.41 -17.21 -8.46
N GLU A 212 14.80 -17.70 -9.65
CA GLU A 212 14.19 -17.26 -10.91
C GLU A 212 12.68 -17.53 -10.96
N LEU A 213 12.23 -18.55 -10.23
CA LEU A 213 10.81 -18.86 -10.07
C LEU A 213 10.08 -17.78 -9.27
N ASP A 214 10.71 -17.24 -8.21
CA ASP A 214 10.17 -16.12 -7.44
C ASP A 214 10.05 -14.86 -8.31
N LYS A 215 11.07 -14.56 -9.10
CA LYS A 215 11.07 -13.44 -10.04
C LYS A 215 9.97 -13.58 -11.08
N LEU A 216 9.82 -14.79 -11.66
CA LEU A 216 8.74 -15.08 -12.61
C LEU A 216 7.36 -14.89 -11.96
N ALA A 217 7.15 -15.42 -10.76
CA ALA A 217 5.88 -15.28 -10.04
C ALA A 217 5.52 -13.81 -9.79
N TYR A 218 6.49 -13.00 -9.35
CA TYR A 218 6.29 -11.56 -9.18
C TYR A 218 6.05 -10.83 -10.50
N HIS A 219 6.84 -11.13 -11.53
CA HIS A 219 6.66 -10.52 -12.85
C HIS A 219 5.25 -10.75 -13.39
N VAL A 220 4.74 -11.93 -13.17
CA VAL A 220 3.37 -12.22 -13.58
C VAL A 220 2.34 -11.53 -12.70
N ALA A 221 2.49 -11.54 -11.39
CA ALA A 221 1.54 -10.92 -10.47
C ALA A 221 1.52 -9.39 -10.61
N THR A 222 2.69 -8.75 -10.59
CA THR A 222 2.80 -7.27 -10.62
C THR A 222 2.95 -6.69 -12.02
N GLY A 223 3.43 -7.48 -12.97
CA GLY A 223 3.54 -7.08 -14.37
C GLY A 223 2.27 -7.41 -15.17
N TRP A 224 2.01 -8.69 -15.39
CA TRP A 224 0.94 -9.14 -16.28
C TRP A 224 -0.46 -8.98 -15.69
N ALA A 225 -0.71 -9.47 -14.47
CA ALA A 225 -2.03 -9.43 -13.87
C ALA A 225 -2.45 -7.97 -13.60
N GLN A 226 -1.53 -7.12 -13.17
CA GLN A 226 -1.79 -5.70 -12.97
C GLN A 226 -2.15 -5.00 -14.29
N ARG A 227 -1.38 -5.24 -15.38
CA ARG A 227 -1.72 -4.70 -16.72
C ARG A 227 -3.08 -5.16 -17.20
N LEU A 228 -3.43 -6.43 -16.98
CA LEU A 228 -4.72 -6.97 -17.35
C LEU A 228 -5.85 -6.31 -16.56
N SER A 229 -5.68 -6.12 -15.25
CA SER A 229 -6.66 -5.44 -14.40
C SER A 229 -6.95 -4.00 -14.87
N LEU A 230 -5.91 -3.28 -15.27
CA LEU A 230 -6.04 -1.93 -15.85
C LEU A 230 -6.81 -1.96 -17.18
N LYS A 231 -6.48 -2.89 -18.09
CA LYS A 231 -7.18 -3.04 -19.38
C LYS A 231 -8.66 -3.42 -19.22
N LEU A 232 -8.99 -4.18 -18.19
CA LEU A 232 -10.36 -4.56 -17.86
C LEU A 232 -11.16 -3.45 -17.16
N GLY A 233 -10.54 -2.27 -16.91
CA GLY A 233 -11.17 -1.17 -16.20
C GLY A 233 -11.40 -1.45 -14.71
N ARG A 234 -10.73 -2.46 -14.15
CA ARG A 234 -10.75 -2.80 -12.72
C ARG A 234 -9.33 -2.76 -12.16
N PRO A 235 -8.76 -1.57 -11.99
CA PRO A 235 -7.38 -1.40 -11.58
C PRO A 235 -7.11 -2.07 -10.22
N HIS A 236 -6.07 -2.88 -10.19
CA HIS A 236 -5.50 -3.46 -9.00
C HIS A 236 -4.04 -3.00 -8.92
N VAL A 237 -3.79 -1.90 -8.24
CA VAL A 237 -2.49 -1.24 -8.15
C VAL A 237 -1.90 -1.47 -6.77
N ALA A 238 -0.69 -2.00 -6.73
CA ALA A 238 0.01 -2.25 -5.48
C ALA A 238 0.56 -0.94 -4.88
N GLY A 239 0.30 -0.72 -3.59
CA GLY A 239 0.66 0.49 -2.87
C GLY A 239 2.17 0.73 -2.70
N PHE A 240 3.00 -0.26 -3.01
CA PHE A 240 4.46 -0.19 -2.90
C PHE A 240 5.17 0.19 -4.21
N ASN A 241 4.44 0.40 -5.31
CA ASN A 241 5.00 0.90 -6.59
C ASN A 241 3.93 1.61 -7.40
N CYS A 242 3.50 2.79 -6.97
CA CYS A 242 2.49 3.58 -7.66
C CYS A 242 2.73 5.08 -7.46
N ALA A 243 2.19 5.87 -8.39
CA ALA A 243 2.14 7.33 -8.23
C ALA A 243 0.83 7.88 -8.78
N TYR A 244 0.35 8.97 -8.19
CA TYR A 244 -0.90 9.63 -8.54
C TYR A 244 -0.68 11.14 -8.64
N ARG A 245 -1.44 11.83 -9.51
CA ARG A 245 -1.54 13.29 -9.43
C ARG A 245 -2.20 13.69 -8.11
N ARG A 246 -1.70 14.75 -7.49
CA ARG A 246 -2.15 15.19 -6.15
C ARG A 246 -3.65 15.50 -6.13
N ASP A 247 -4.14 16.32 -7.05
CA ASP A 247 -5.53 16.74 -7.02
C ASP A 247 -6.49 15.55 -7.24
N PRO A 248 -6.34 14.71 -8.31
CA PRO A 248 -7.13 13.50 -8.44
C PRO A 248 -7.05 12.53 -7.25
N PHE A 249 -5.88 12.43 -6.58
CA PHE A 249 -5.72 11.59 -5.40
C PHE A 249 -6.62 12.08 -4.24
N TRP A 250 -6.61 13.38 -3.97
CA TRP A 250 -7.45 13.94 -2.91
C TRP A 250 -8.94 13.98 -3.29
N ASP A 251 -9.26 14.22 -4.55
CA ASP A 251 -10.63 14.13 -5.08
C ASP A 251 -11.22 12.69 -4.97
N ALA A 252 -10.36 11.68 -4.98
CA ALA A 252 -10.74 10.30 -4.72
C ALA A 252 -10.84 9.97 -3.22
N GLY A 253 -10.45 10.90 -2.34
CA GLY A 253 -10.45 10.77 -0.88
C GLY A 253 -9.20 10.13 -0.28
N GLY A 254 -8.13 9.96 -1.07
CA GLY A 254 -6.90 9.30 -0.61
C GLY A 254 -7.08 7.82 -0.28
N PHE A 255 -6.13 7.26 0.49
CA PHE A 255 -6.25 5.90 1.02
C PHE A 255 -7.35 5.82 2.06
N ASP A 256 -8.09 4.73 2.09
CA ASP A 256 -9.12 4.50 3.12
C ASP A 256 -8.46 4.18 4.46
N GLU A 257 -8.54 5.14 5.38
CA GLU A 257 -7.90 5.07 6.70
C GLU A 257 -8.53 4.03 7.62
N ASN A 258 -9.75 3.58 7.32
CA ASN A 258 -10.45 2.54 8.08
C ASN A 258 -10.08 1.12 7.62
N ARG A 259 -9.32 0.99 6.53
CA ARG A 259 -8.89 -0.30 6.01
C ARG A 259 -7.47 -0.64 6.44
N VAL A 260 -7.31 -1.83 6.99
CA VAL A 260 -6.00 -2.36 7.38
C VAL A 260 -5.31 -3.08 6.22
N LEU A 261 -6.08 -3.54 5.22
CA LEU A 261 -5.59 -4.26 4.05
C LEU A 261 -6.40 -3.87 2.80
N SER A 262 -5.75 -3.91 1.63
CA SER A 262 -6.35 -3.56 0.33
C SER A 262 -6.80 -2.09 0.21
N GLU A 263 -6.24 -1.19 1.02
CA GLU A 263 -6.43 0.25 0.92
C GLU A 263 -5.96 0.80 -0.43
N ASP A 264 -4.92 0.19 -1.00
CA ASP A 264 -4.34 0.49 -2.30
C ASP A 264 -5.25 0.06 -3.48
N VAL A 265 -5.84 -1.13 -3.39
CA VAL A 265 -6.82 -1.61 -4.37
C VAL A 265 -8.07 -0.73 -4.34
N THR A 266 -8.56 -0.41 -3.13
CA THR A 266 -9.74 0.46 -2.97
C THR A 266 -9.48 1.84 -3.57
N LEU A 267 -8.30 2.43 -3.31
CA LEU A 267 -7.90 3.70 -3.92
C LEU A 267 -7.85 3.59 -5.45
N SER A 268 -7.20 2.57 -5.99
CA SER A 268 -7.08 2.42 -7.44
C SER A 268 -8.43 2.29 -8.14
N LEU A 269 -9.40 1.63 -7.51
CA LEU A 269 -10.79 1.56 -8.00
C LEU A 269 -11.50 2.92 -7.98
N LYS A 270 -11.24 3.78 -7.00
CA LYS A 270 -11.76 5.16 -6.96
C LYS A 270 -11.06 6.05 -8.00
N MET A 271 -9.74 5.92 -8.12
CA MET A 271 -8.91 6.71 -9.04
C MET A 271 -9.29 6.53 -10.51
N ARG A 272 -9.78 5.35 -10.93
CA ARG A 272 -10.25 5.13 -12.32
C ARG A 272 -11.32 6.13 -12.79
N HIS A 273 -12.08 6.70 -11.86
CA HIS A 273 -13.11 7.70 -12.15
C HIS A 273 -12.54 9.13 -12.25
N ARG A 274 -11.25 9.32 -11.94
CA ARG A 274 -10.52 10.59 -12.01
C ARG A 274 -9.64 10.70 -13.25
N GLY A 275 -9.38 9.58 -13.90
CA GLY A 275 -8.58 9.46 -15.11
C GLY A 275 -7.93 8.09 -15.24
N PRO A 276 -7.30 7.79 -16.38
CA PRO A 276 -6.63 6.51 -16.57
C PRO A 276 -5.44 6.34 -15.63
N ILE A 277 -5.28 5.10 -15.12
CA ILE A 277 -4.06 4.67 -14.46
C ILE A 277 -3.23 3.92 -15.52
N LEU A 278 -2.02 4.39 -15.76
CA LEU A 278 -1.15 3.84 -16.79
C LEU A 278 -0.19 2.80 -16.20
N PHE A 279 0.21 1.84 -17.04
CA PHE A 279 1.27 0.90 -16.70
C PHE A 279 2.54 1.26 -17.45
N ASN A 280 3.59 1.67 -16.72
CA ASN A 280 4.90 1.93 -17.31
C ASN A 280 5.86 0.76 -16.98
N PRO A 281 6.27 -0.07 -17.97
CA PRO A 281 7.15 -1.19 -17.73
C PRO A 281 8.56 -0.80 -17.27
N LYS A 282 8.95 0.47 -17.40
CA LYS A 282 10.26 1.00 -16.97
C LYS A 282 10.22 1.56 -15.54
N MET A 283 9.05 1.79 -14.98
CA MET A 283 8.87 2.17 -13.56
C MET A 283 9.03 0.93 -12.68
N MET A 284 10.24 0.37 -12.65
CA MET A 284 10.54 -0.86 -11.91
C MET A 284 10.86 -0.59 -10.46
N ALA A 285 10.38 -1.47 -9.58
CA ALA A 285 10.76 -1.55 -8.19
C ALA A 285 11.22 -2.96 -7.80
N TYR A 286 11.96 -3.08 -6.69
CA TYR A 286 12.47 -4.35 -6.20
C TYR A 286 12.12 -4.50 -4.73
N THR A 287 11.37 -5.54 -4.35
CA THR A 287 10.87 -5.72 -2.98
C THR A 287 11.42 -6.96 -2.30
N SER A 288 11.25 -7.04 -0.98
CA SER A 288 11.69 -8.19 -0.17
C SER A 288 10.73 -9.37 -0.27
N LEU A 289 11.30 -10.59 -0.25
CA LEU A 289 10.54 -11.83 -0.09
C LEU A 289 10.27 -12.21 1.37
N ARG A 290 10.53 -11.34 2.34
CA ARG A 290 10.43 -11.66 3.78
C ARG A 290 9.10 -12.32 4.18
N ARG A 291 7.98 -11.88 3.60
CA ARG A 291 6.65 -12.47 3.85
C ARG A 291 6.55 -13.88 3.29
N ILE A 292 7.02 -14.07 2.06
CA ILE A 292 7.04 -15.40 1.42
C ILE A 292 7.96 -16.34 2.18
N LYS A 293 9.14 -15.88 2.62
CA LYS A 293 10.07 -16.66 3.43
C LYS A 293 9.48 -17.07 4.79
N LYS A 294 8.68 -16.18 5.41
CA LYS A 294 8.06 -16.46 6.71
C LYS A 294 6.84 -17.39 6.61
N TYR A 295 5.95 -17.14 5.64
CA TYR A 295 4.65 -17.81 5.58
C TYR A 295 4.50 -18.81 4.44
N GLY A 296 5.36 -18.75 3.43
CA GLY A 296 5.28 -19.56 2.22
C GLY A 296 4.20 -19.09 1.23
N TYR A 297 4.35 -19.46 -0.02
CA TYR A 297 3.40 -19.15 -1.09
C TYR A 297 1.98 -19.69 -0.83
N PRO A 298 1.77 -20.95 -0.40
CA PRO A 298 0.42 -21.49 -0.21
C PRO A 298 -0.39 -20.69 0.80
N TYR A 299 0.22 -20.34 1.94
CA TYR A 299 -0.44 -19.55 2.97
C TYR A 299 -0.83 -18.16 2.47
N LEU A 300 0.15 -17.42 1.92
CA LEU A 300 -0.12 -16.05 1.45
C LEU A 300 -1.15 -16.01 0.33
N THR A 301 -1.11 -16.97 -0.58
CA THR A 301 -2.10 -17.06 -1.66
C THR A 301 -3.50 -17.27 -1.14
N THR A 302 -3.65 -18.25 -0.25
CA THR A 302 -4.95 -18.54 0.37
C THR A 302 -5.45 -17.34 1.17
N TYR A 303 -4.54 -16.71 1.94
CA TYR A 303 -4.86 -15.52 2.72
C TYR A 303 -5.36 -14.36 1.86
N TYR A 304 -4.63 -14.02 0.78
CA TYR A 304 -5.06 -12.94 -0.12
C TYR A 304 -6.31 -13.29 -0.92
N ALA A 305 -6.52 -14.55 -1.28
CA ALA A 305 -7.74 -15.00 -1.95
C ALA A 305 -8.97 -14.87 -1.04
N ILE A 306 -8.85 -15.30 0.23
CA ILE A 306 -9.92 -15.14 1.23
C ILE A 306 -10.20 -13.66 1.46
N ASN A 307 -9.15 -12.85 1.63
CA ASN A 307 -9.30 -11.42 1.85
C ASN A 307 -9.99 -10.71 0.67
N ALA A 308 -9.61 -11.03 -0.56
CA ALA A 308 -10.26 -10.52 -1.76
C ALA A 308 -11.74 -10.93 -1.82
N SER A 309 -12.06 -12.18 -1.46
CA SER A 309 -13.43 -12.66 -1.40
C SER A 309 -14.25 -11.94 -0.33
N MET A 310 -13.69 -11.74 0.86
CA MET A 310 -14.33 -10.97 1.94
C MET A 310 -14.57 -9.52 1.55
N MET A 311 -13.60 -8.89 0.87
CA MET A 311 -13.75 -7.53 0.35
C MET A 311 -14.88 -7.45 -0.69
N LEU A 312 -14.97 -8.42 -1.60
CA LEU A 312 -15.99 -8.43 -2.66
C LEU A 312 -17.39 -8.70 -2.13
N LEU A 313 -17.53 -9.61 -1.15
CA LEU A 313 -18.84 -10.08 -0.69
C LEU A 313 -19.39 -9.26 0.48
N PHE A 314 -18.50 -8.75 1.36
CA PHE A 314 -18.90 -8.16 2.64
C PHE A 314 -18.35 -6.75 2.85
N ASP A 315 -17.58 -6.21 1.91
CA ASP A 315 -16.83 -4.95 2.05
C ASP A 315 -15.95 -4.89 3.32
N ARG A 316 -15.41 -6.05 3.73
CA ARG A 316 -14.55 -6.23 4.90
C ARG A 316 -13.23 -6.83 4.51
N THR A 317 -12.18 -6.53 5.29
CA THR A 317 -10.84 -7.10 5.11
C THR A 317 -10.37 -7.76 6.40
N LEU A 318 -9.53 -8.78 6.28
CA LEU A 318 -8.80 -9.36 7.39
C LEU A 318 -7.64 -8.43 7.79
N GLY A 319 -7.10 -8.59 9.01
CA GLY A 319 -5.89 -7.89 9.43
C GLY A 319 -4.68 -8.27 8.57
N TYR A 320 -3.60 -7.50 8.65
CA TYR A 320 -2.39 -7.75 7.86
C TYR A 320 -1.54 -8.86 8.47
N PRO A 321 -1.03 -9.87 7.70
CA PRO A 321 -0.09 -10.84 8.22
C PRO A 321 1.24 -10.12 8.52
N GLN A 322 1.52 -9.94 9.80
CA GLN A 322 2.69 -9.16 10.23
C GLN A 322 3.97 -9.96 10.14
N VAL A 323 4.96 -9.41 9.42
CA VAL A 323 6.34 -9.88 9.38
C VAL A 323 7.21 -8.71 9.82
N ARG A 324 7.40 -8.65 11.12
CA ARG A 324 8.28 -7.68 11.75
C ARG A 324 9.25 -8.40 12.65
#